data_82f6748d8f0c559fedf9bfe35251249a
#
_entry.id   82f6748d8f0c559fedf9bfe35251249a
#
_cell.length_a   1.000
_cell.length_b   1.000
_cell.length_c   1.000
_cell.angle_alpha   90.00
_cell.angle_beta   90.00
_cell.angle_gamma   90.00
#
_symmetry.space_group_name_H-M   'P 1'
#
loop_
_entity.id
_entity.type
_entity.pdbx_description
1 polymer ?
#
loop_
_entity_poly.entity_id
_entity_poly.type
_entity_poly.pdbx_seq_one_letter_code
_entity_poly.pdbx_strand_id
1 'polypeptide(L)'
;RWELLLKGILAGNMFDLGSPETMAMYQRGEADFFGFLECVPARPWFIDHADVLLSGLNGRARWRQVLIFVDNSGADIVLGVLPLARELGRQGLRVALAANRTPALNDITIGELRPLLERVAGMDPVLSDLLTSGRLVAIDSGNSYPSIDLSRVSEECDAAAAESDLIVLEGMGRAIESNWDASFKCDVWRVAMLKDESVVRWRGAKLFDAVCRLESPVVA
;
A
#
# COMPACT_ATOMS: atom_id res chain seq x y z
N ARG A 1 14.61 9.19 5.04
CA ARG A 1 13.43 9.49 4.21
C ARG A 1 12.64 8.24 3.86
N TRP A 2 13.25 7.23 3.25
CA TRP A 2 12.58 5.98 2.87
C TRP A 2 11.96 5.24 4.06
N GLU A 3 12.70 5.11 5.17
CA GLU A 3 12.16 4.50 6.38
C GLU A 3 10.91 5.22 6.90
N LEU A 4 10.89 6.56 6.82
CA LEU A 4 9.71 7.34 7.19
C LEU A 4 8.51 7.04 6.27
N LEU A 5 8.74 6.85 4.95
CA LEU A 5 7.69 6.47 4.01
C LEU A 5 7.14 5.07 4.30
N LEU A 6 8.01 4.11 4.64
CA LEU A 6 7.58 2.77 5.06
C LEU A 6 6.74 2.84 6.35
N LYS A 7 7.19 3.60 7.34
CA LYS A 7 6.42 3.85 8.57
C LYS A 7 5.10 4.55 8.27
N GLY A 8 5.08 5.47 7.31
CA GLY A 8 3.88 6.17 6.88
C GLY A 8 2.79 5.22 6.35
N ILE A 9 3.15 4.22 5.53
CA ILE A 9 2.21 3.20 5.07
C ILE A 9 1.70 2.37 6.24
N LEU A 10 2.58 1.91 7.13
CA LEU A 10 2.19 1.12 8.30
C LEU A 10 1.29 1.91 9.25
N ALA A 11 1.58 3.20 9.45
CA ALA A 11 0.76 4.09 10.27
C ALA A 11 -0.61 4.37 9.63
N GLY A 12 -0.66 4.58 8.30
CA GLY A 12 -1.90 4.75 7.55
C GLY A 12 -2.79 3.52 7.66
N ASN A 13 -2.22 2.35 7.45
CA ASN A 13 -2.91 1.08 7.58
C ASN A 13 -3.34 0.77 9.03
N MET A 14 -2.63 1.28 10.04
CA MET A 14 -3.02 1.20 11.45
C MET A 14 -4.09 2.23 11.82
N PHE A 15 -4.01 3.46 11.30
CA PHE A 15 -5.00 4.54 11.49
C PHE A 15 -6.23 4.29 10.60
N ASP A 16 -6.92 3.20 10.90
CA ASP A 16 -8.05 2.68 10.14
C ASP A 16 -9.37 3.17 10.74
N LEU A 17 -9.96 4.20 10.13
CA LEU A 17 -11.25 4.76 10.56
C LEU A 17 -12.45 3.84 10.25
N GLY A 18 -12.25 2.72 9.57
CA GLY A 18 -13.23 1.63 9.46
C GLY A 18 -13.34 0.79 10.74
N SER A 19 -12.31 0.84 11.61
CA SER A 19 -12.36 0.25 12.95
C SER A 19 -13.18 1.13 13.90
N PRO A 20 -14.20 0.58 14.61
CA PRO A 20 -14.99 1.34 15.58
C PRO A 20 -14.14 1.98 16.68
N GLU A 21 -13.10 1.29 17.14
CA GLU A 21 -12.20 1.76 18.19
C GLU A 21 -11.41 2.97 17.73
N THR A 22 -10.77 2.91 16.55
CA THR A 22 -10.00 4.02 15.98
C THR A 22 -10.90 5.22 15.68
N MET A 23 -12.10 4.97 15.12
CA MET A 23 -13.08 6.02 14.87
C MET A 23 -13.51 6.72 16.18
N ALA A 24 -13.76 5.97 17.24
CA ALA A 24 -14.12 6.54 18.53
C ALA A 24 -12.98 7.37 19.13
N MET A 25 -11.73 6.91 19.04
CA MET A 25 -10.55 7.69 19.47
C MET A 25 -10.40 8.98 18.65
N TYR A 26 -10.55 8.90 17.33
CA TYR A 26 -10.48 10.06 16.45
C TYR A 26 -11.56 11.12 16.80
N GLN A 27 -12.80 10.68 17.01
CA GLN A 27 -13.90 11.59 17.38
C GLN A 27 -13.68 12.29 18.72
N ARG A 28 -12.96 11.65 19.65
CA ARG A 28 -12.57 12.27 20.93
C ARG A 28 -11.30 13.13 20.85
N GLY A 29 -10.68 13.21 19.65
CA GLY A 29 -9.41 13.93 19.46
C GLY A 29 -8.21 13.24 20.13
N GLU A 30 -8.32 11.95 20.43
CA GLU A 30 -7.30 11.13 21.09
C GLU A 30 -6.37 10.43 20.08
N ALA A 31 -6.73 10.43 18.80
CA ALA A 31 -5.97 9.78 17.74
C ALA A 31 -5.84 10.67 16.51
N ASP A 32 -4.62 10.78 16.01
CA ASP A 32 -4.29 11.36 14.73
C ASP A 32 -3.22 10.51 14.02
N PHE A 33 -2.98 10.79 12.74
CA PHE A 33 -2.00 10.05 11.95
C PHE A 33 -0.58 10.10 12.54
N PHE A 34 -0.16 11.24 13.07
CA PHE A 34 1.21 11.40 13.60
C PHE A 34 1.39 10.61 14.88
N GLY A 35 0.36 10.53 15.73
CA GLY A 35 0.35 9.66 16.90
C GLY A 35 0.51 8.18 16.49
N PHE A 36 -0.21 7.74 15.45
CA PHE A 36 -0.04 6.39 14.92
C PHE A 36 1.33 6.16 14.28
N LEU A 37 1.91 7.17 13.64
CA LEU A 37 3.27 7.09 13.10
C LEU A 37 4.32 6.85 14.19
N GLU A 38 4.15 7.46 15.36
CA GLU A 38 4.99 7.22 16.54
C GLU A 38 4.77 5.85 17.17
N CYS A 39 3.56 5.28 17.03
CA CYS A 39 3.21 3.95 17.53
C CYS A 39 3.73 2.81 16.63
N VAL A 40 4.18 3.08 15.39
CA VAL A 40 4.80 2.03 14.56
C VAL A 40 6.01 1.47 15.28
N PRO A 41 6.09 0.14 15.52
CA PRO A 41 7.14 -0.44 16.32
C PRO A 41 8.52 -0.16 15.75
N ALA A 42 9.52 -0.08 16.64
CA ALA A 42 10.91 -0.04 16.22
C ALA A 42 11.29 -1.34 15.51
N ARG A 43 12.19 -1.23 14.54
CA ARG A 43 12.76 -2.40 13.86
C ARG A 43 13.69 -3.19 14.82
N PRO A 44 13.86 -4.52 14.63
CA PRO A 44 13.29 -5.32 13.53
C PRO A 44 11.78 -5.60 13.73
N TRP A 45 11.04 -5.55 12.63
CA TRP A 45 9.62 -5.90 12.58
C TRP A 45 9.43 -7.43 12.60
N PHE A 46 8.19 -7.90 12.75
CA PHE A 46 7.86 -9.34 12.73
C PHE A 46 8.38 -10.03 11.46
N ILE A 47 8.18 -9.39 10.30
CA ILE A 47 8.94 -9.71 9.08
C ILE A 47 9.53 -8.39 8.59
N ASP A 48 10.86 -8.34 8.48
CA ASP A 48 11.59 -7.12 8.20
C ASP A 48 12.58 -7.29 7.04
N HIS A 49 12.07 -7.13 5.82
CA HIS A 49 12.90 -7.05 4.63
C HIS A 49 13.12 -5.59 4.17
N ALA A 50 12.93 -4.61 5.07
CA ALA A 50 13.04 -3.19 4.74
C ALA A 50 14.42 -2.84 4.16
N ASP A 51 15.52 -3.37 4.68
CA ASP A 51 16.86 -3.05 4.17
C ASP A 51 17.06 -3.55 2.73
N VAL A 52 16.53 -4.74 2.41
CA VAL A 52 16.57 -5.29 1.05
C VAL A 52 15.71 -4.44 0.10
N LEU A 53 14.50 -4.07 0.52
CA LEU A 53 13.61 -3.18 -0.23
C LEU A 53 14.28 -1.83 -0.47
N LEU A 54 14.81 -1.20 0.57
CA LEU A 54 15.47 0.11 0.47
C LEU A 54 16.74 0.09 -0.38
N SER A 55 17.49 -1.01 -0.35
CA SER A 55 18.65 -1.15 -1.24
C SER A 55 18.23 -1.19 -2.71
N GLY A 56 17.09 -1.80 -3.02
CA GLY A 56 16.51 -1.81 -4.38
C GLY A 56 16.00 -0.44 -4.85
N LEU A 57 15.66 0.46 -3.92
CA LEU A 57 15.18 1.82 -4.20
C LEU A 57 16.30 2.87 -4.22
N ASN A 58 17.47 2.58 -3.64
CA ASN A 58 18.60 3.50 -3.57
C ASN A 58 19.47 3.41 -4.82
N GLY A 59 19.82 4.58 -5.39
CA GLY A 59 20.67 4.65 -6.57
C GLY A 59 19.91 4.41 -7.89
N ARG A 60 20.40 3.50 -8.73
CA ARG A 60 19.61 3.00 -9.87
C ARG A 60 18.55 2.07 -9.31
N ALA A 61 17.29 2.49 -9.35
CA ALA A 61 16.20 1.66 -8.90
C ALA A 61 16.22 0.29 -9.60
N ARG A 62 16.10 -0.78 -8.82
CA ARG A 62 16.00 -2.16 -9.33
C ARG A 62 14.77 -2.33 -10.21
N TRP A 63 13.72 -1.58 -9.90
CA TRP A 63 12.42 -1.62 -10.56
C TRP A 63 12.21 -0.38 -11.43
N ARG A 64 11.41 -0.50 -12.47
CA ARG A 64 11.01 0.58 -13.39
C ARG A 64 9.53 0.90 -13.28
N GLN A 65 8.71 -0.12 -13.00
CA GLN A 65 7.28 0.01 -12.85
C GLN A 65 6.79 -0.73 -11.60
N VAL A 66 5.94 -0.06 -10.84
CA VAL A 66 5.34 -0.57 -9.60
C VAL A 66 3.83 -0.52 -9.71
N LEU A 67 3.17 -1.65 -9.41
CA LEU A 67 1.73 -1.73 -9.20
C LEU A 67 1.46 -1.82 -7.69
N ILE A 68 0.67 -0.90 -7.14
CA ILE A 68 0.28 -0.89 -5.73
C ILE A 68 -1.22 -1.16 -5.64
N PHE A 69 -1.61 -2.26 -5.02
CA PHE A 69 -2.98 -2.48 -4.59
C PHE A 69 -3.20 -1.71 -3.29
N VAL A 70 -3.95 -0.62 -3.38
CA VAL A 70 -4.19 0.31 -2.27
C VAL A 70 -5.33 -0.16 -1.38
N ASP A 71 -5.24 0.12 -0.08
CA ASP A 71 -6.19 -0.34 0.94
C ASP A 71 -7.22 0.74 1.27
N ASN A 72 -7.06 1.48 2.35
CA ASN A 72 -8.10 2.31 2.89
C ASN A 72 -8.13 3.73 2.28
N SER A 73 -9.32 4.31 2.25
CA SER A 73 -9.51 5.74 2.03
C SER A 73 -8.98 6.57 3.22
N GLY A 74 -8.97 7.89 3.08
CA GLY A 74 -8.56 8.79 4.17
C GLY A 74 -7.04 8.88 4.37
N ALA A 75 -6.59 8.71 5.62
CA ALA A 75 -5.19 8.91 5.98
C ALA A 75 -4.25 7.89 5.32
N ASP A 76 -4.70 6.68 5.13
CA ASP A 76 -3.92 5.60 4.52
C ASP A 76 -3.46 5.98 3.10
N ILE A 77 -4.39 6.28 2.22
CA ILE A 77 -4.04 6.69 0.87
C ILE A 77 -3.31 8.05 0.85
N VAL A 78 -3.74 9.05 1.63
CA VAL A 78 -3.24 10.43 1.53
C VAL A 78 -1.89 10.61 2.21
N LEU A 79 -1.68 10.02 3.38
CA LEU A 79 -0.49 10.20 4.20
C LEU A 79 0.45 8.98 4.20
N GLY A 80 -0.06 7.80 3.82
CA GLY A 80 0.70 6.57 3.66
C GLY A 80 1.16 6.35 2.21
N VAL A 81 0.23 6.01 1.34
CA VAL A 81 0.54 5.53 -0.03
C VAL A 81 0.99 6.66 -0.96
N LEU A 82 0.29 7.80 -1.01
CA LEU A 82 0.63 8.88 -1.94
C LEU A 82 2.02 9.47 -1.72
N PRO A 83 2.53 9.70 -0.50
CA PRO A 83 3.93 10.10 -0.28
C PRO A 83 4.94 9.07 -0.82
N LEU A 84 4.67 7.77 -0.68
CA LEU A 84 5.50 6.72 -1.27
C LEU A 84 5.43 6.76 -2.80
N ALA A 85 4.24 6.79 -3.38
CA ALA A 85 4.04 6.83 -4.83
C ALA A 85 4.72 8.06 -5.46
N ARG A 86 4.61 9.23 -4.81
CA ARG A 86 5.31 10.46 -5.18
C ARG A 86 6.82 10.28 -5.22
N GLU A 87 7.38 9.66 -4.18
CA GLU A 87 8.84 9.48 -4.12
C GLU A 87 9.32 8.43 -5.13
N LEU A 88 8.59 7.32 -5.33
CA LEU A 88 8.86 6.34 -6.37
C LEU A 88 8.87 7.01 -7.76
N GLY A 89 7.85 7.80 -8.06
CA GLY A 89 7.77 8.55 -9.32
C GLY A 89 8.90 9.57 -9.47
N ARG A 90 9.30 10.25 -8.38
CA ARG A 90 10.44 11.17 -8.37
C ARG A 90 11.78 10.46 -8.64
N GLN A 91 11.90 9.18 -8.30
CA GLN A 91 13.04 8.33 -8.65
C GLN A 91 12.98 7.81 -10.09
N GLY A 92 11.93 8.15 -10.83
CA GLY A 92 11.77 7.78 -12.23
C GLY A 92 10.96 6.51 -12.49
N LEU A 93 10.37 5.91 -11.45
CA LEU A 93 9.49 4.76 -11.61
C LEU A 93 8.12 5.20 -12.16
N ARG A 94 7.50 4.30 -12.92
CA ARG A 94 6.06 4.39 -13.23
C ARG A 94 5.30 3.72 -12.09
N VAL A 95 4.22 4.35 -11.63
CA VAL A 95 3.42 3.87 -10.50
C VAL A 95 1.96 3.76 -10.93
N ALA A 96 1.39 2.57 -10.81
CA ALA A 96 -0.04 2.32 -10.96
C ALA A 96 -0.64 2.05 -9.57
N LEU A 97 -1.70 2.78 -9.23
CA LEU A 97 -2.47 2.59 -8.00
C LEU A 97 -3.77 1.87 -8.36
N ALA A 98 -3.89 0.61 -7.94
CA ALA A 98 -5.07 -0.21 -8.18
C ALA A 98 -6.02 -0.11 -6.99
N ALA A 99 -7.19 0.51 -7.21
CA ALA A 99 -8.23 0.68 -6.21
C ALA A 99 -9.45 -0.21 -6.48
N ASN A 100 -10.29 -0.43 -5.48
CA ASN A 100 -11.50 -1.23 -5.61
C ASN A 100 -12.46 -0.63 -6.63
N ARG A 101 -13.20 -1.50 -7.34
CA ARG A 101 -14.23 -1.10 -8.30
C ARG A 101 -15.43 -0.47 -7.60
N THR A 102 -15.86 -1.07 -6.50
CA THR A 102 -17.02 -0.62 -5.70
C THR A 102 -16.67 -0.59 -4.22
N PRO A 103 -17.42 0.15 -3.40
CA PRO A 103 -17.18 0.24 -1.97
C PRO A 103 -17.14 -1.13 -1.26
N ALA A 104 -16.16 -1.31 -0.39
CA ALA A 104 -16.02 -2.44 0.50
C ALA A 104 -15.40 -1.95 1.81
N LEU A 105 -16.14 -1.94 2.89
CA LEU A 105 -15.75 -1.30 4.15
C LEU A 105 -15.33 0.17 3.91
N ASN A 106 -14.11 0.52 4.29
CA ASN A 106 -13.50 1.83 4.07
C ASN A 106 -12.40 1.82 2.99
N ASP A 107 -12.33 0.76 2.19
CA ASP A 107 -11.40 0.67 1.07
C ASP A 107 -11.65 1.80 0.07
N ILE A 108 -10.56 2.39 -0.45
CA ILE A 108 -10.70 3.40 -1.49
C ILE A 108 -11.15 2.79 -2.81
N THR A 109 -12.14 3.42 -3.44
CA THR A 109 -12.61 3.02 -4.77
C THR A 109 -11.89 3.81 -5.87
N ILE A 110 -11.92 3.25 -7.09
CA ILE A 110 -11.38 3.96 -8.27
C ILE A 110 -12.12 5.28 -8.52
N GLY A 111 -13.42 5.33 -8.21
CA GLY A 111 -14.23 6.54 -8.31
C GLY A 111 -13.84 7.64 -7.32
N GLU A 112 -13.25 7.28 -6.19
CA GLU A 112 -12.72 8.21 -5.18
C GLU A 112 -11.25 8.55 -5.45
N LEU A 113 -10.45 7.56 -5.88
CA LEU A 113 -9.01 7.75 -6.10
C LEU A 113 -8.72 8.74 -7.23
N ARG A 114 -9.43 8.66 -8.36
CA ARG A 114 -9.21 9.56 -9.50
C ARG A 114 -9.37 11.04 -9.14
N PRO A 115 -10.52 11.49 -8.58
CA PRO A 115 -10.67 12.89 -8.17
C PRO A 115 -9.73 13.30 -7.03
N LEU A 116 -9.35 12.37 -6.14
CA LEU A 116 -8.33 12.63 -5.12
C LEU A 116 -6.99 12.98 -5.77
N LEU A 117 -6.54 12.18 -6.75
CA LEU A 117 -5.28 12.44 -7.47
C LEU A 117 -5.29 13.79 -8.20
N GLU A 118 -6.40 14.15 -8.84
CA GLU A 118 -6.56 15.46 -9.48
C GLU A 118 -6.44 16.60 -8.46
N ARG A 119 -7.06 16.44 -7.29
CA ARG A 119 -7.00 17.43 -6.21
C ARG A 119 -5.59 17.61 -5.65
N VAL A 120 -4.88 16.51 -5.35
CA VAL A 120 -3.52 16.60 -4.80
C VAL A 120 -2.52 17.09 -5.84
N ALA A 121 -2.74 16.84 -7.14
CA ALA A 121 -1.96 17.41 -8.23
C ALA A 121 -2.03 18.94 -8.25
N GLY A 122 -3.17 19.51 -7.91
CA GLY A 122 -3.32 20.97 -7.77
C GLY A 122 -2.51 21.56 -6.60
N MET A 123 -2.01 20.74 -5.70
CA MET A 123 -1.28 21.15 -4.48
C MET A 123 0.21 20.79 -4.50
N ASP A 124 0.60 19.81 -5.32
CA ASP A 124 1.98 19.30 -5.37
C ASP A 124 2.48 19.22 -6.83
N PRO A 125 3.49 20.02 -7.22
CA PRO A 125 3.97 20.05 -8.61
C PRO A 125 4.59 18.74 -9.08
N VAL A 126 5.12 17.90 -8.17
CA VAL A 126 5.67 16.58 -8.53
C VAL A 126 4.54 15.63 -8.88
N LEU A 127 3.49 15.56 -8.07
CA LEU A 127 2.31 14.76 -8.38
C LEU A 127 1.61 15.23 -9.65
N SER A 128 1.53 16.54 -9.88
CA SER A 128 1.02 17.12 -11.11
C SER A 128 1.78 16.64 -12.35
N ASP A 129 3.12 16.69 -12.31
CA ASP A 129 3.97 16.21 -13.40
C ASP A 129 3.83 14.70 -13.63
N LEU A 130 3.79 13.92 -12.55
CA LEU A 130 3.63 12.46 -12.61
C LEU A 130 2.30 12.05 -13.26
N LEU A 131 1.20 12.71 -12.89
CA LEU A 131 -0.12 12.46 -13.48
C LEU A 131 -0.18 12.90 -14.94
N THR A 132 0.27 14.12 -15.24
CA THR A 132 0.25 14.67 -16.61
C THR A 132 1.11 13.86 -17.57
N SER A 133 2.24 13.33 -17.10
CA SER A 133 3.14 12.49 -17.90
C SER A 133 2.70 11.02 -17.98
N GLY A 134 1.63 10.61 -17.29
CA GLY A 134 1.19 9.21 -17.19
C GLY A 134 2.14 8.30 -16.40
N ARG A 135 3.05 8.87 -15.60
CA ARG A 135 3.93 8.09 -14.73
C ARG A 135 3.28 7.69 -13.42
N LEU A 136 2.21 8.37 -13.01
CA LEU A 136 1.30 7.96 -11.93
C LEU A 136 -0.09 7.82 -12.51
N VAL A 137 -0.70 6.65 -12.36
CA VAL A 137 -2.06 6.37 -12.86
C VAL A 137 -2.89 5.69 -11.80
N ALA A 138 -4.20 5.94 -11.82
CA ALA A 138 -5.19 5.20 -11.03
C ALA A 138 -5.93 4.22 -11.94
N ILE A 139 -5.94 2.95 -11.55
CA ILE A 139 -6.58 1.87 -12.29
C ILE A 139 -7.62 1.13 -11.44
N ASP A 140 -8.62 0.57 -12.11
CA ASP A 140 -9.60 -0.30 -11.48
C ASP A 140 -8.99 -1.68 -11.22
N SER A 141 -8.93 -2.12 -9.96
CA SER A 141 -8.44 -3.46 -9.62
C SER A 141 -9.34 -4.60 -10.14
N GLY A 142 -10.59 -4.31 -10.44
CA GLY A 142 -11.62 -5.32 -10.75
C GLY A 142 -12.29 -5.91 -9.50
N ASN A 143 -11.69 -5.73 -8.33
CA ASN A 143 -12.18 -6.27 -7.07
C ASN A 143 -13.16 -5.32 -6.36
N SER A 144 -13.99 -5.90 -5.50
CA SER A 144 -15.01 -5.19 -4.70
C SER A 144 -15.05 -5.75 -3.27
N TYR A 145 -13.91 -6.15 -2.75
CA TYR A 145 -13.73 -6.78 -1.44
C TYR A 145 -12.55 -6.16 -0.69
N PRO A 146 -12.48 -6.28 0.64
CA PRO A 146 -11.33 -5.85 1.45
C PRO A 146 -10.04 -6.67 1.18
N SER A 147 -10.16 -7.73 0.41
CA SER A 147 -9.06 -8.57 -0.06
C SER A 147 -8.93 -8.50 -1.58
N ILE A 148 -7.89 -9.08 -2.16
CA ILE A 148 -7.74 -9.19 -3.61
C ILE A 148 -7.88 -10.63 -4.05
N ASP A 149 -8.89 -10.89 -4.88
CA ASP A 149 -9.01 -12.11 -5.66
C ASP A 149 -8.28 -11.92 -6.99
N LEU A 150 -7.08 -12.50 -7.09
CA LEU A 150 -6.22 -12.36 -8.28
C LEU A 150 -6.83 -12.99 -9.55
N SER A 151 -7.84 -13.86 -9.41
CA SER A 151 -8.56 -14.42 -10.55
C SER A 151 -9.62 -13.48 -11.15
N ARG A 152 -9.90 -12.38 -10.46
CA ARG A 152 -10.95 -11.41 -10.79
C ARG A 152 -10.43 -9.98 -11.02
N VAL A 153 -9.14 -9.83 -11.25
CA VAL A 153 -8.59 -8.52 -11.61
C VAL A 153 -9.14 -8.05 -12.96
N SER A 154 -9.25 -6.74 -13.15
CA SER A 154 -9.66 -6.17 -14.43
C SER A 154 -8.60 -6.39 -15.50
N GLU A 155 -8.98 -6.29 -16.78
CA GLU A 155 -8.01 -6.32 -17.90
C GLU A 155 -6.96 -5.20 -17.78
N GLU A 156 -7.37 -4.01 -17.31
CA GLU A 156 -6.47 -2.88 -17.04
C GLU A 156 -5.45 -3.22 -15.94
N CYS A 157 -5.90 -3.87 -14.87
CA CYS A 157 -5.05 -4.28 -13.78
C CYS A 157 -4.10 -5.42 -14.16
N ASP A 158 -4.58 -6.41 -14.93
CA ASP A 158 -3.75 -7.51 -15.44
C ASP A 158 -2.65 -6.99 -16.37
N ALA A 159 -3.00 -6.08 -17.28
CA ALA A 159 -2.01 -5.44 -18.16
C ALA A 159 -0.95 -4.65 -17.35
N ALA A 160 -1.36 -3.89 -16.34
CA ALA A 160 -0.43 -3.17 -15.48
C ALA A 160 0.47 -4.13 -14.67
N ALA A 161 -0.09 -5.24 -14.18
CA ALA A 161 0.66 -6.27 -13.46
C ALA A 161 1.71 -6.95 -14.37
N ALA A 162 1.35 -7.24 -15.63
CA ALA A 162 2.26 -7.85 -16.61
C ALA A 162 3.46 -6.97 -16.94
N GLU A 163 3.31 -5.64 -16.87
CA GLU A 163 4.39 -4.68 -17.10
C GLU A 163 5.20 -4.34 -15.83
N SER A 164 4.73 -4.75 -14.65
CA SER A 164 5.34 -4.36 -13.38
C SER A 164 6.53 -5.23 -13.02
N ASP A 165 7.58 -4.58 -12.52
CA ASP A 165 8.77 -5.23 -11.96
C ASP A 165 8.59 -5.46 -10.44
N LEU A 166 7.65 -4.72 -9.80
CA LEU A 166 7.29 -4.84 -8.39
C LEU A 166 5.77 -4.71 -8.22
N ILE A 167 5.18 -5.66 -7.52
CA ILE A 167 3.78 -5.57 -7.05
C ILE A 167 3.80 -5.32 -5.54
N VAL A 168 3.05 -4.33 -5.09
CA VAL A 168 2.86 -4.03 -3.67
C VAL A 168 1.44 -4.42 -3.28
N LEU A 169 1.33 -5.30 -2.30
CA LEU A 169 0.08 -5.63 -1.63
C LEU A 169 0.07 -4.89 -0.30
N GLU A 170 -0.72 -3.84 -0.22
CA GLU A 170 -0.84 -3.00 0.96
C GLU A 170 -2.11 -3.38 1.71
N GLY A 171 -2.00 -3.45 3.05
CA GLY A 171 -3.10 -3.77 3.94
C GLY A 171 -3.20 -5.25 4.34
N MET A 172 -3.81 -5.51 5.51
CA MET A 172 -3.88 -6.85 6.09
C MET A 172 -4.71 -7.81 5.23
N GLY A 173 -5.87 -7.40 4.76
CA GLY A 173 -6.74 -8.21 3.90
C GLY A 173 -6.05 -8.63 2.60
N ARG A 174 -5.37 -7.68 1.94
CA ARG A 174 -4.70 -7.91 0.64
C ARG A 174 -3.41 -8.71 0.77
N ALA A 175 -2.56 -8.34 1.73
CA ALA A 175 -1.21 -8.90 1.85
C ALA A 175 -1.17 -10.19 2.66
N ILE A 176 -1.97 -10.28 3.73
CA ILE A 176 -1.83 -11.34 4.74
C ILE A 176 -2.94 -12.40 4.61
N GLU A 177 -4.20 -11.96 4.53
CA GLU A 177 -5.33 -12.88 4.59
C GLU A 177 -5.58 -13.59 3.26
N SER A 178 -5.49 -12.87 2.14
CA SER A 178 -5.83 -13.44 0.83
C SER A 178 -4.63 -13.85 -0.03
N ASN A 179 -3.48 -13.18 0.07
CA ASN A 179 -2.38 -13.39 -0.86
C ASN A 179 -1.03 -13.66 -0.21
N TRP A 180 -1.01 -14.17 1.03
CA TRP A 180 0.25 -14.45 1.72
C TRP A 180 1.14 -15.45 0.98
N ASP A 181 0.56 -16.49 0.40
CA ASP A 181 1.26 -17.57 -0.30
C ASP A 181 1.13 -17.45 -1.83
N ALA A 182 0.52 -16.36 -2.33
CA ALA A 182 0.39 -16.12 -3.76
C ALA A 182 1.75 -15.89 -4.40
N SER A 183 2.00 -16.57 -5.53
CA SER A 183 3.23 -16.44 -6.30
C SER A 183 3.05 -15.46 -7.45
N PHE A 184 4.07 -14.64 -7.71
CA PHE A 184 4.08 -13.64 -8.77
C PHE A 184 5.26 -13.84 -9.71
N LYS A 185 5.14 -13.34 -10.95
CA LYS A 185 6.22 -13.40 -11.96
C LYS A 185 7.27 -12.29 -11.79
N CYS A 186 7.01 -11.32 -10.90
CA CYS A 186 7.92 -10.23 -10.55
C CYS A 186 8.12 -10.20 -9.03
N ASP A 187 8.94 -9.27 -8.54
CA ASP A 187 9.06 -9.06 -7.10
C ASP A 187 7.71 -8.66 -6.51
N VAL A 188 7.43 -9.15 -5.30
CA VAL A 188 6.24 -8.77 -4.53
C VAL A 188 6.63 -8.27 -3.15
N TRP A 189 6.09 -7.10 -2.79
CA TRP A 189 6.21 -6.53 -1.47
C TRP A 189 4.86 -6.54 -0.77
N ARG A 190 4.79 -7.30 0.33
CA ARG A 190 3.63 -7.35 1.22
C ARG A 190 3.91 -6.45 2.42
N VAL A 191 3.04 -5.47 2.65
CA VAL A 191 3.17 -4.51 3.74
C VAL A 191 1.85 -4.34 4.48
N ALA A 192 1.86 -4.57 5.79
CA ALA A 192 0.66 -4.44 6.62
C ALA A 192 1.01 -4.33 8.10
N MET A 193 0.07 -3.76 8.86
CA MET A 193 0.00 -3.92 10.31
C MET A 193 -0.94 -5.08 10.67
N LEU A 194 -0.55 -5.91 11.63
CA LEU A 194 -1.37 -7.02 12.10
C LEU A 194 -2.34 -6.50 13.18
N LYS A 195 -3.61 -6.32 12.81
CA LYS A 195 -4.64 -5.67 13.63
C LYS A 195 -5.69 -6.62 14.19
N ASP A 196 -5.70 -7.88 13.77
CA ASP A 196 -6.69 -8.88 14.13
C ASP A 196 -6.08 -10.05 14.91
N GLU A 197 -6.69 -10.42 16.03
CA GLU A 197 -6.20 -11.48 16.91
C GLU A 197 -6.18 -12.86 16.26
N SER A 198 -7.09 -13.16 15.34
CA SER A 198 -7.12 -14.46 14.65
C SER A 198 -5.97 -14.56 13.65
N VAL A 199 -5.67 -13.46 12.95
CA VAL A 199 -4.55 -13.36 12.01
C VAL A 199 -3.22 -13.48 12.75
N VAL A 200 -3.03 -12.75 13.87
CA VAL A 200 -1.79 -12.84 14.65
C VAL A 200 -1.56 -14.24 15.22
N ARG A 201 -2.61 -14.91 15.73
CA ARG A 201 -2.52 -16.31 16.19
C ARG A 201 -2.14 -17.25 15.05
N TRP A 202 -2.76 -17.08 13.89
CA TRP A 202 -2.47 -17.89 12.71
C TRP A 202 -1.03 -17.73 12.24
N ARG A 203 -0.48 -16.51 12.32
CA ARG A 203 0.89 -16.20 11.87
C ARG A 203 1.95 -16.36 12.97
N GLY A 204 1.57 -16.56 14.22
CA GLY A 204 2.50 -16.62 15.35
C GLY A 204 3.13 -15.26 15.71
N ALA A 205 2.40 -14.19 15.41
CA ALA A 205 2.79 -12.79 15.64
C ALA A 205 2.09 -12.22 16.88
N LYS A 206 2.21 -10.90 17.08
CA LYS A 206 1.50 -10.13 18.11
C LYS A 206 0.66 -9.04 17.44
N LEU A 207 -0.37 -8.54 18.15
CA LEU A 207 -1.10 -7.36 17.73
C LEU A 207 -0.14 -6.18 17.53
N PHE A 208 -0.38 -5.46 16.44
CA PHE A 208 0.43 -4.33 15.98
C PHE A 208 1.87 -4.68 15.60
N ASP A 209 2.18 -5.94 15.38
CA ASP A 209 3.39 -6.31 14.67
C ASP A 209 3.30 -5.82 13.21
N ALA A 210 4.43 -5.32 12.70
CA ALA A 210 4.54 -4.87 11.32
C ALA A 210 5.14 -5.94 10.40
N VAL A 211 4.63 -6.01 9.20
CA VAL A 211 5.12 -6.88 8.12
C VAL A 211 5.66 -6.03 6.98
N CYS A 212 6.91 -6.25 6.61
CA CYS A 212 7.56 -5.77 5.39
C CYS A 212 8.24 -6.96 4.72
N ARG A 213 7.49 -7.73 3.91
CA ARG A 213 7.94 -8.96 3.27
C ARG A 213 8.16 -8.74 1.78
N LEU A 214 9.42 -8.71 1.35
CA LEU A 214 9.80 -8.66 -0.06
C LEU A 214 10.21 -10.05 -0.54
N GLU A 215 9.67 -10.50 -1.64
CA GLU A 215 9.99 -11.79 -2.26
C GLU A 215 10.22 -11.61 -3.76
N SER A 216 11.18 -12.35 -4.28
CA SER A 216 11.45 -12.45 -5.72
C SER A 216 10.80 -13.70 -6.30
N PRO A 217 10.51 -13.72 -7.62
CA PRO A 217 9.98 -14.90 -8.28
C PRO A 217 10.90 -16.10 -8.03
N VAL A 218 10.29 -17.25 -7.79
CA VAL A 218 11.05 -18.52 -7.82
C VAL A 218 11.41 -18.79 -9.29
N VAL A 219 12.69 -18.70 -9.59
CA VAL A 219 13.20 -19.10 -10.93
C VAL A 219 13.01 -20.62 -11.02
N ALA A 220 12.11 -21.05 -11.90
CA ALA A 220 11.89 -22.47 -12.18
C ALA A 220 13.03 -23.05 -13.02
#